data_61335c90e5b6823c4ccee4c1166c6f32
#
_entry.id   61335c90e5b6823c4ccee4c1166c6f32
#
_cell.length_a   1.000
_cell.length_b   1.000
_cell.length_c   1.000
_cell.angle_alpha   90.00
_cell.angle_beta   90.00
_cell.angle_gamma   90.00
#
_symmetry.space_group_name_H-M   'P 1'
#
loop_
_entity.id
_entity.type
_entity.pdbx_description
1 polymer ?
#
loop_
_entity_poly.entity_id
_entity_poly.type
_entity_poly.pdbx_seq_one_letter_code
_entity_poly.pdbx_strand_id
1 'polypeptide(L)'
;MKRLFTLLLVTTISLSASSQSNSLTAGAGLLNAKVRVQLEHGFADKMTTGANLSYYLVNWKGPRLEGFYRYYFADDNEKGAFFQAKAGVGFFSNVLDDLDGYVTTFELGGETYDIFEKSTFTTVGGGIGFGYKYTANGGFVFETTLGYAGWTPPVDSYSSEYDLYYNSLAGAAETIGYYVIGPGFPLDFQLKFGYSF
;
A
#
# COMPACT_ATOMS: atom_id res chain seq x y z
N MET A 1 1.50 2.01 25.08
CA MET A 1 1.02 1.63 23.73
C MET A 1 -0.47 1.21 23.72
N LYS A 2 -0.95 0.30 24.58
CA LYS A 2 -2.37 -0.13 24.61
C LYS A 2 -3.37 1.03 24.76
N ARG A 3 -3.08 2.02 25.63
CA ARG A 3 -3.98 3.18 25.87
C ARG A 3 -4.05 4.16 24.68
N LEU A 4 -2.98 4.28 23.89
CA LEU A 4 -2.97 5.13 22.70
C LEU A 4 -3.83 4.52 21.59
N PHE A 5 -3.79 3.19 21.43
CA PHE A 5 -4.60 2.46 20.46
C PHE A 5 -6.09 2.53 20.80
N THR A 6 -6.44 2.44 22.08
CA THR A 6 -7.83 2.59 22.55
C THR A 6 -8.34 4.01 22.36
N LEU A 7 -7.51 5.03 22.58
CA LEU A 7 -7.88 6.43 22.36
C LEU A 7 -8.10 6.72 20.87
N LEU A 8 -7.24 6.20 20.00
CA LEU A 8 -7.40 6.32 18.53
C LEU A 8 -8.66 5.64 18.04
N LEU A 9 -8.99 4.47 18.58
CA LEU A 9 -10.21 3.72 18.23
C LEU A 9 -11.48 4.46 18.72
N VAL A 10 -11.46 5.04 19.91
CA VAL A 10 -12.59 5.78 20.47
C VAL A 10 -12.81 7.11 19.76
N THR A 11 -11.77 7.83 19.35
CA THR A 11 -11.91 9.07 18.58
C THR A 11 -12.44 8.85 17.18
N THR A 12 -12.14 7.71 16.54
CA THR A 12 -12.73 7.37 15.23
C THR A 12 -14.22 7.04 15.31
N ILE A 13 -14.70 6.51 16.45
CA ILE A 13 -16.12 6.16 16.63
C ILE A 13 -16.98 7.38 16.99
N SER A 14 -16.40 8.42 17.60
CA SER A 14 -17.16 9.61 18.05
C SER A 14 -17.42 10.65 16.95
N LEU A 15 -16.83 10.51 15.77
CA LEU A 15 -17.08 11.41 14.61
C LEU A 15 -18.34 11.07 13.81
N SER A 16 -19.14 10.12 14.26
CA SER A 16 -20.27 9.53 13.53
C SER A 16 -21.64 10.23 13.76
N ALA A 17 -21.69 11.48 14.23
CA ALA A 17 -22.95 12.11 14.67
C ALA A 17 -23.62 13.02 13.62
N SER A 18 -23.23 12.98 12.37
CA SER A 18 -23.95 13.65 11.28
C SER A 18 -24.15 12.66 10.14
N SER A 19 -25.15 12.83 9.30
CA SER A 19 -25.60 11.97 8.18
C SER A 19 -24.53 11.55 7.15
N GLN A 20 -23.35 11.22 7.62
CA GLN A 20 -22.17 10.91 6.85
C GLN A 20 -21.96 9.40 6.83
N SER A 21 -21.90 8.81 5.66
CA SER A 21 -21.65 7.37 5.51
C SER A 21 -20.20 7.02 5.85
N ASN A 22 -20.06 5.96 6.64
CA ASN A 22 -18.75 5.35 6.88
C ASN A 22 -18.73 3.97 6.24
N SER A 23 -17.61 3.55 5.72
CA SER A 23 -17.47 2.17 5.27
C SER A 23 -16.14 1.57 5.67
N LEU A 24 -16.17 0.29 6.03
CA LEU A 24 -15.01 -0.53 6.30
C LEU A 24 -15.00 -1.64 5.26
N THR A 25 -13.94 -1.70 4.46
CA THR A 25 -13.76 -2.73 3.44
C THR A 25 -12.43 -3.45 3.60
N ALA A 26 -12.40 -4.70 3.21
CA ALA A 26 -11.20 -5.50 3.09
C ALA A 26 -11.10 -6.11 1.70
N GLY A 27 -9.91 -6.35 1.21
CA GLY A 27 -9.72 -6.89 -0.12
C GLY A 27 -8.28 -7.27 -0.44
N ALA A 28 -8.07 -7.64 -1.68
CA ALA A 28 -6.79 -8.05 -2.20
C ALA A 28 -6.40 -7.23 -3.43
N GLY A 29 -5.11 -6.93 -3.54
CA GLY A 29 -4.47 -6.44 -4.74
C GLY A 29 -3.95 -7.60 -5.56
N LEU A 30 -4.54 -7.83 -6.73
CA LEU A 30 -4.24 -9.03 -7.52
C LEU A 30 -2.90 -8.96 -8.26
N LEU A 31 -2.44 -7.74 -8.59
CA LEU A 31 -1.23 -7.55 -9.40
C LEU A 31 0.06 -7.60 -8.58
N ASN A 32 0.00 -7.35 -7.28
CA ASN A 32 1.17 -7.26 -6.41
C ASN A 32 0.98 -7.94 -5.05
N ALA A 33 0.21 -9.02 -5.04
CA ALA A 33 0.03 -9.95 -3.92
C ALA A 33 -0.03 -9.28 -2.53
N LYS A 34 -1.03 -8.39 -2.35
CA LYS A 34 -1.25 -7.69 -1.08
C LYS A 34 -2.68 -7.87 -0.58
N VAL A 35 -2.84 -7.86 0.73
CA VAL A 35 -4.12 -7.69 1.40
C VAL A 35 -4.27 -6.25 1.87
N ARG A 36 -5.51 -5.76 1.95
CA ARG A 36 -5.80 -4.37 2.34
C ARG A 36 -7.04 -4.29 3.20
N VAL A 37 -6.98 -3.42 4.19
CA VAL A 37 -8.15 -2.93 4.93
C VAL A 37 -8.27 -1.43 4.67
N GLN A 38 -9.49 -0.95 4.41
CA GLN A 38 -9.78 0.44 4.12
C GLN A 38 -10.90 0.94 5.03
N LEU A 39 -10.67 2.08 5.63
CA LEU A 39 -11.69 2.88 6.31
C LEU A 39 -11.96 4.13 5.46
N GLU A 40 -13.22 4.38 5.15
CA GLU A 40 -13.67 5.54 4.37
C GLU A 40 -14.74 6.30 5.14
N HIS A 41 -14.69 7.63 5.07
CA HIS A 41 -15.60 8.56 5.72
C HIS A 41 -16.11 9.57 4.69
N GLY A 42 -17.44 9.66 4.53
CA GLY A 42 -18.09 10.68 3.73
C GLY A 42 -18.17 11.98 4.53
N PHE A 43 -17.69 13.08 3.98
CA PHE A 43 -17.74 14.39 4.62
C PHE A 43 -18.51 15.43 3.80
N ALA A 44 -18.90 15.08 2.57
CA ALA A 44 -19.79 15.86 1.70
C ALA A 44 -20.48 14.91 0.72
N ASP A 45 -21.54 15.37 0.07
CA ASP A 45 -22.39 14.55 -0.79
C ASP A 45 -21.64 13.73 -1.85
N LYS A 46 -20.57 14.29 -2.40
CA LYS A 46 -19.76 13.66 -3.45
C LYS A 46 -18.33 13.35 -3.01
N MET A 47 -18.00 13.59 -1.76
CA MET A 47 -16.61 13.58 -1.33
C MET A 47 -16.40 12.68 -0.13
N THR A 48 -15.40 11.84 -0.21
CA THR A 48 -14.96 11.01 0.90
C THR A 48 -13.45 11.12 1.11
N THR A 49 -13.02 10.82 2.31
CA THR A 49 -11.62 10.64 2.67
C THR A 49 -11.46 9.36 3.45
N GLY A 50 -10.26 8.87 3.56
CA GLY A 50 -10.04 7.66 4.34
C GLY A 50 -8.58 7.23 4.39
N ALA A 51 -8.40 6.06 4.97
CA ALA A 51 -7.10 5.43 5.11
C ALA A 51 -7.13 3.98 4.63
N ASN A 52 -6.04 3.56 4.04
CA ASN A 52 -5.76 2.18 3.64
C ASN A 52 -4.58 1.66 4.43
N LEU A 53 -4.72 0.48 5.02
CA LEU A 53 -3.60 -0.30 5.51
C LEU A 53 -3.47 -1.54 4.62
N SER A 54 -2.37 -1.65 3.93
CA SER A 54 -2.04 -2.80 3.07
C SER A 54 -0.88 -3.58 3.67
N TYR A 55 -0.84 -4.90 3.46
CA TYR A 55 0.31 -5.72 3.76
C TYR A 55 0.70 -6.53 2.53
N TYR A 56 1.94 -6.40 2.11
CA TYR A 56 2.51 -7.11 0.96
C TYR A 56 3.05 -8.46 1.42
N LEU A 57 2.78 -9.50 0.63
CA LEU A 57 2.98 -10.90 1.03
C LEU A 57 4.18 -11.56 0.38
N VAL A 58 4.65 -11.04 -0.76
CA VAL A 58 5.64 -11.70 -1.63
C VAL A 58 6.81 -10.75 -1.90
N ASN A 59 8.01 -11.28 -1.89
CA ASN A 59 9.31 -10.67 -2.16
C ASN A 59 9.72 -9.52 -1.23
N TRP A 60 8.93 -8.46 -1.15
CA TRP A 60 9.11 -7.33 -0.22
C TRP A 60 7.92 -7.34 0.73
N LYS A 61 8.10 -7.99 1.88
CA LYS A 61 7.03 -8.10 2.90
C LYS A 61 6.98 -6.84 3.74
N GLY A 62 5.78 -6.35 4.00
CA GLY A 62 5.63 -5.23 4.91
C GLY A 62 4.35 -4.44 4.74
N PRO A 63 4.07 -3.56 5.71
CA PRO A 63 2.90 -2.71 5.71
C PRO A 63 3.10 -1.45 4.86
N ARG A 64 1.99 -0.97 4.27
CA ARG A 64 1.86 0.34 3.65
C ARG A 64 0.63 1.04 4.18
N LEU A 65 0.81 2.26 4.68
CA LEU A 65 -0.28 3.13 5.08
C LEU A 65 -0.47 4.22 4.01
N GLU A 66 -1.70 4.38 3.53
CA GLU A 66 -2.07 5.40 2.54
C GLU A 66 -3.27 6.18 3.04
N GLY A 67 -3.23 7.51 2.96
CA GLY A 67 -4.41 8.37 3.00
C GLY A 67 -4.97 8.55 1.59
N PHE A 68 -6.27 8.68 1.46
CA PHE A 68 -6.89 8.95 0.17
C PHE A 68 -8.03 9.97 0.28
N TYR A 69 -8.29 10.59 -0.88
CA TYR A 69 -9.44 11.45 -1.13
C TYR A 69 -10.16 10.92 -2.36
N ARG A 70 -11.51 10.95 -2.36
CA ARG A 70 -12.36 10.54 -3.48
C ARG A 70 -13.38 11.59 -3.83
N TYR A 71 -13.68 11.66 -5.11
CA TYR A 71 -14.77 12.41 -5.67
C TYR A 71 -15.70 11.48 -6.46
N TYR A 72 -16.96 11.38 -6.05
CA TYR A 72 -17.98 10.58 -6.71
C TYR A 72 -18.66 11.37 -7.82
N PHE A 73 -18.89 10.74 -8.96
CA PHE A 73 -19.55 11.39 -10.09
C PHE A 73 -21.09 11.42 -9.93
N ALA A 74 -21.66 10.49 -9.18
CA ALA A 74 -23.07 10.51 -8.76
C ALA A 74 -23.28 11.49 -7.62
N ASP A 75 -24.54 11.85 -7.36
CA ASP A 75 -24.93 12.70 -6.22
C ASP A 75 -25.01 11.93 -4.90
N ASP A 76 -24.19 10.90 -4.74
CA ASP A 76 -24.21 9.99 -3.61
C ASP A 76 -22.79 9.41 -3.40
N ASN A 77 -22.21 9.67 -2.22
CA ASN A 77 -20.87 9.18 -1.85
C ASN A 77 -20.87 7.73 -1.34
N GLU A 78 -22.02 7.07 -1.32
CA GLU A 78 -22.15 5.67 -0.91
C GLU A 78 -22.01 4.68 -2.05
N LYS A 79 -22.28 5.13 -3.28
CA LYS A 79 -22.25 4.27 -4.47
C LYS A 79 -21.93 5.04 -5.75
N GLY A 80 -21.44 4.33 -6.74
CA GLY A 80 -21.18 4.86 -8.08
C GLY A 80 -19.70 4.91 -8.42
N ALA A 81 -19.44 5.48 -9.59
CA ALA A 81 -18.09 5.69 -10.08
C ALA A 81 -17.42 6.86 -9.33
N PHE A 82 -16.13 6.73 -9.05
CA PHE A 82 -15.35 7.76 -8.38
C PHE A 82 -13.96 7.90 -8.97
N PHE A 83 -13.41 9.10 -8.82
CA PHE A 83 -11.99 9.37 -8.95
C PHE A 83 -11.36 9.36 -7.56
N GLN A 84 -10.11 8.85 -7.44
CA GLN A 84 -9.36 8.80 -6.21
C GLN A 84 -7.97 9.37 -6.40
N ALA A 85 -7.52 10.18 -5.43
CA ALA A 85 -6.12 10.52 -5.22
C ALA A 85 -5.65 9.94 -3.89
N LYS A 86 -4.41 9.47 -3.82
CA LYS A 86 -3.84 8.86 -2.61
C LYS A 86 -2.37 9.17 -2.46
N ALA A 87 -1.90 9.19 -1.20
CA ALA A 87 -0.49 9.28 -0.85
C ALA A 87 -0.22 8.46 0.42
N GLY A 88 1.03 8.04 0.61
CA GLY A 88 1.34 7.21 1.78
C GLY A 88 2.80 6.87 1.94
N VAL A 89 3.04 6.01 2.93
CA VAL A 89 4.36 5.51 3.32
C VAL A 89 4.30 3.99 3.47
N GLY A 90 5.31 3.31 3.00
CA GLY A 90 5.48 1.86 3.13
C GLY A 90 6.77 1.52 3.85
N PHE A 91 6.73 0.45 4.64
CA PHE A 91 7.85 -0.10 5.38
C PHE A 91 8.01 -1.57 4.98
N PHE A 92 9.09 -1.89 4.33
CA PHE A 92 9.30 -3.21 3.75
C PHE A 92 10.62 -3.82 4.20
N SER A 93 10.65 -5.15 4.24
CA SER A 93 11.88 -5.90 4.33
C SER A 93 12.05 -6.76 3.08
N ASN A 94 13.26 -6.81 2.56
CA ASN A 94 13.62 -7.78 1.53
C ASN A 94 13.68 -9.17 2.16
N VAL A 95 13.02 -10.16 1.53
CA VAL A 95 12.85 -11.51 2.07
C VAL A 95 13.66 -12.54 1.27
N LEU A 96 14.62 -12.11 0.48
CA LEU A 96 15.51 -13.04 -0.22
C LEU A 96 16.41 -13.86 0.72
N ASP A 97 16.40 -13.54 2.02
CA ASP A 97 17.10 -14.28 3.09
C ASP A 97 16.61 -15.73 3.30
N ASP A 98 15.40 -16.08 2.84
CA ASP A 98 14.83 -17.43 3.07
C ASP A 98 15.19 -18.45 1.97
N LEU A 99 16.06 -18.08 1.01
CA LEU A 99 16.53 -19.00 -0.03
C LEU A 99 17.77 -19.77 0.43
N ASP A 100 17.58 -20.69 1.36
CA ASP A 100 18.60 -21.67 1.75
C ASP A 100 19.17 -22.36 0.50
N GLY A 101 20.46 -22.14 0.24
CA GLY A 101 21.22 -22.84 -0.82
C GLY A 101 21.62 -22.01 -2.05
N TYR A 102 21.32 -20.72 -2.11
CA TYR A 102 21.86 -19.84 -3.13
C TYR A 102 23.15 -19.13 -2.66
N VAL A 103 24.07 -18.87 -3.61
CA VAL A 103 25.29 -18.13 -3.34
C VAL A 103 24.91 -16.70 -2.97
N THR A 104 25.00 -16.37 -1.69
CA THR A 104 24.67 -15.07 -1.12
C THR A 104 25.86 -14.13 -1.05
N THR A 105 27.04 -14.58 -1.48
CA THR A 105 28.27 -13.80 -1.38
C THR A 105 28.95 -13.71 -2.74
N PHE A 106 29.55 -12.55 -3.04
CA PHE A 106 30.48 -12.40 -4.17
C PHE A 106 31.81 -11.80 -3.69
N GLU A 107 32.89 -12.17 -4.34
CA GLU A 107 34.22 -11.62 -4.05
C GLU A 107 34.58 -10.53 -5.07
N LEU A 108 34.93 -9.35 -4.56
CA LEU A 108 35.48 -8.26 -5.36
C LEU A 108 36.71 -7.69 -4.65
N GLY A 109 37.86 -7.72 -5.34
CA GLY A 109 39.13 -7.16 -4.80
C GLY A 109 39.69 -7.91 -3.60
N GLY A 110 39.28 -9.15 -3.34
CA GLY A 110 39.71 -9.96 -2.20
C GLY A 110 38.89 -9.77 -0.94
N GLU A 111 37.81 -9.02 -1.02
CA GLU A 111 36.79 -8.89 0.04
C GLU A 111 35.51 -9.63 -0.38
N THR A 112 34.87 -10.27 0.59
CA THR A 112 33.61 -11.00 0.41
C THR A 112 32.46 -10.10 0.80
N TYR A 113 31.51 -9.89 -0.12
CA TYR A 113 30.29 -9.08 0.11
C TYR A 113 29.07 -9.99 0.15
N ASP A 114 28.21 -9.81 1.14
CA ASP A 114 26.91 -10.46 1.20
C ASP A 114 25.96 -9.76 0.22
N ILE A 115 25.47 -10.50 -0.78
CA ILE A 115 24.59 -9.98 -1.82
C ILE A 115 23.17 -9.73 -1.28
N PHE A 116 22.78 -10.39 -0.19
CA PHE A 116 21.43 -10.38 0.35
C PHE A 116 21.43 -10.12 1.85
N GLU A 117 22.00 -8.99 2.26
CA GLU A 117 21.79 -8.54 3.63
C GLU A 117 20.32 -8.15 3.81
N LYS A 118 19.68 -8.62 4.88
CA LYS A 118 18.30 -8.28 5.24
C LYS A 118 18.18 -6.78 5.42
N SER A 119 17.76 -6.11 4.38
CA SER A 119 17.56 -4.68 4.41
C SER A 119 16.09 -4.35 4.69
N THR A 120 15.87 -3.40 5.58
CA THR A 120 14.57 -2.76 5.77
C THR A 120 14.60 -1.39 5.12
N PHE A 121 13.58 -1.05 4.36
CA PHE A 121 13.53 0.23 3.67
C PHE A 121 12.15 0.89 3.79
N THR A 122 12.15 2.21 3.65
CA THR A 122 10.95 3.03 3.66
C THR A 122 10.71 3.61 2.28
N THR A 123 9.47 3.56 1.81
CA THR A 123 9.06 4.18 0.55
C THR A 123 7.98 5.22 0.80
N VAL A 124 8.00 6.29 0.05
CA VAL A 124 6.92 7.27 0.02
C VAL A 124 6.41 7.41 -1.41
N GLY A 125 5.13 7.72 -1.54
CA GLY A 125 4.57 7.86 -2.87
C GLY A 125 3.09 8.19 -2.84
N GLY A 126 2.52 8.16 -4.04
CA GLY A 126 1.11 8.45 -4.21
C GLY A 126 0.64 8.10 -5.60
N GLY A 127 -0.64 8.28 -5.84
CA GLY A 127 -1.23 7.95 -7.11
C GLY A 127 -2.65 8.44 -7.27
N ILE A 128 -3.16 8.17 -8.45
CA ILE A 128 -4.53 8.49 -8.83
C ILE A 128 -5.20 7.22 -9.37
N GLY A 129 -6.51 7.18 -9.33
CA GLY A 129 -7.26 6.03 -9.86
C GLY A 129 -8.73 6.35 -10.02
N PHE A 130 -9.38 5.41 -10.68
CA PHE A 130 -10.82 5.36 -10.82
C PHE A 130 -11.35 4.09 -10.21
N GLY A 131 -12.57 4.13 -9.72
CA GLY A 131 -13.22 2.98 -9.16
C GLY A 131 -14.73 3.05 -9.27
N TYR A 132 -15.32 1.96 -8.84
CA TYR A 132 -16.77 1.85 -8.69
C TYR A 132 -17.08 1.21 -7.35
N LYS A 133 -17.96 1.84 -6.58
CA LYS A 133 -18.48 1.35 -5.30
C LYS A 133 -19.95 1.01 -5.47
N TYR A 134 -20.33 -0.16 -5.04
CA TYR A 134 -21.70 -0.59 -4.93
C TYR A 134 -22.03 -0.82 -3.46
N THR A 135 -23.10 -0.20 -2.98
CA THR A 135 -23.64 -0.41 -1.64
C THR A 135 -25.06 -0.93 -1.75
N ALA A 136 -25.30 -2.11 -1.20
CA ALA A 136 -26.63 -2.71 -1.13
C ALA A 136 -27.44 -2.08 0.00
N ASN A 137 -28.77 -2.18 -0.06
CA ASN A 137 -29.68 -1.65 0.97
C ASN A 137 -29.41 -2.19 2.38
N GLY A 138 -28.73 -3.32 2.52
CA GLY A 138 -28.32 -3.89 3.81
C GLY A 138 -26.93 -3.44 4.28
N GLY A 139 -26.30 -2.44 3.61
CA GLY A 139 -24.99 -1.93 3.97
C GLY A 139 -23.80 -2.72 3.38
N PHE A 140 -24.02 -3.86 2.71
CA PHE A 140 -22.94 -4.59 2.06
C PHE A 140 -22.31 -3.75 0.96
N VAL A 141 -20.98 -3.67 0.98
CA VAL A 141 -20.17 -2.90 0.02
C VAL A 141 -19.35 -3.85 -0.85
N PHE A 142 -19.42 -3.62 -2.15
CA PHE A 142 -18.48 -4.15 -3.14
C PHE A 142 -17.79 -2.98 -3.84
N GLU A 143 -16.47 -3.04 -3.94
CA GLU A 143 -15.68 -1.97 -4.57
C GLU A 143 -14.59 -2.55 -5.47
N THR A 144 -14.44 -1.94 -6.64
CA THR A 144 -13.30 -2.16 -7.53
C THR A 144 -12.58 -0.85 -7.78
N THR A 145 -11.25 -0.91 -7.86
CA THR A 145 -10.40 0.27 -8.12
C THR A 145 -9.29 -0.11 -9.08
N LEU A 146 -9.08 0.72 -10.09
CA LEU A 146 -7.93 0.67 -10.98
C LEU A 146 -7.20 2.01 -10.92
N GLY A 147 -5.90 1.97 -10.63
CA GLY A 147 -5.11 3.19 -10.48
C GLY A 147 -3.68 3.06 -10.97
N TYR A 148 -3.04 4.21 -11.04
CA TYR A 148 -1.60 4.35 -11.27
C TYR A 148 -0.98 5.04 -10.06
N ALA A 149 0.14 4.52 -9.57
CA ALA A 149 0.84 5.07 -8.42
C ALA A 149 2.35 5.01 -8.65
N GLY A 150 3.04 6.08 -8.26
CA GLY A 150 4.49 6.17 -8.21
C GLY A 150 4.97 6.08 -6.76
N TRP A 151 5.97 5.25 -6.52
CA TRP A 151 6.60 5.06 -5.22
C TRP A 151 8.09 5.26 -5.36
N THR A 152 8.72 5.91 -4.38
CA THR A 152 10.18 6.03 -4.37
C THR A 152 10.80 4.63 -4.34
N PRO A 153 11.94 4.43 -5.03
CA PRO A 153 12.72 3.21 -4.85
C PRO A 153 13.12 3.06 -3.38
N PRO A 154 13.53 1.85 -2.97
CA PRO A 154 14.10 1.65 -1.65
C PRO A 154 15.28 2.60 -1.45
N VAL A 155 15.08 3.60 -0.59
CA VAL A 155 16.13 4.54 -0.22
C VAL A 155 16.52 4.17 1.19
N ASP A 156 17.47 3.26 1.33
CA ASP A 156 18.16 3.13 2.60
C ASP A 156 19.19 4.22 2.75
N SER A 157 19.50 4.54 3.98
CA SER A 157 20.64 5.35 4.33
C SER A 157 21.90 4.59 3.87
N TYR A 158 22.27 4.83 2.62
CA TYR A 158 23.36 4.20 1.90
C TYR A 158 24.66 4.31 2.67
N SER A 159 25.23 3.18 3.05
CA SER A 159 26.64 3.08 3.27
C SER A 159 27.38 3.17 1.91
N SER A 160 28.63 3.61 1.88
CA SER A 160 29.42 3.70 0.65
C SER A 160 29.58 2.36 -0.10
N GLU A 161 29.38 1.25 0.58
CA GLU A 161 29.37 -0.11 0.03
C GLU A 161 28.10 -0.40 -0.80
N TYR A 162 26.98 0.20 -0.42
CA TYR A 162 25.70 0.04 -1.11
C TYR A 162 25.69 0.73 -2.49
N ASP A 163 26.41 1.82 -2.67
CA ASP A 163 26.56 2.50 -3.97
C ASP A 163 27.22 1.60 -5.01
N LEU A 164 28.17 0.75 -4.60
CA LEU A 164 28.81 -0.23 -5.47
C LEU A 164 27.84 -1.36 -5.87
N TYR A 165 26.98 -1.80 -4.96
CA TYR A 165 25.97 -2.83 -5.22
C TYR A 165 24.86 -2.32 -6.15
N TYR A 166 24.35 -1.10 -5.93
CA TYR A 166 23.28 -0.53 -6.76
C TYR A 166 23.73 -0.25 -8.20
N ASN A 167 25.00 0.06 -8.40
CA ASN A 167 25.60 0.16 -9.72
C ASN A 167 25.97 -1.21 -10.33
N SER A 168 25.77 -2.30 -9.58
CA SER A 168 25.96 -3.66 -10.05
C SER A 168 24.73 -4.18 -10.81
N LEU A 169 24.93 -5.25 -11.58
CA LEU A 169 23.86 -5.94 -12.29
C LEU A 169 22.76 -6.47 -11.34
N ALA A 170 23.12 -6.85 -10.12
CA ALA A 170 22.21 -7.37 -9.10
C ALA A 170 21.31 -6.27 -8.54
N GLY A 171 21.83 -5.10 -8.22
CA GLY A 171 21.03 -3.95 -7.77
C GLY A 171 20.08 -3.43 -8.84
N ALA A 172 20.50 -3.46 -10.12
CA ALA A 172 19.62 -3.15 -11.22
C ALA A 172 18.45 -4.17 -11.33
N ALA A 173 18.73 -5.46 -11.16
CA ALA A 173 17.73 -6.52 -11.19
C ALA A 173 16.73 -6.40 -10.02
N GLU A 174 17.20 -6.06 -8.81
CA GLU A 174 16.36 -5.81 -7.65
C GLU A 174 15.45 -4.61 -7.85
N THR A 175 15.98 -3.49 -8.37
CA THR A 175 15.20 -2.30 -8.69
C THR A 175 14.13 -2.59 -9.74
N ILE A 176 14.46 -3.34 -10.78
CA ILE A 176 13.51 -3.78 -11.79
C ILE A 176 12.43 -4.65 -11.13
N GLY A 177 12.82 -5.63 -10.30
CA GLY A 177 11.91 -6.47 -9.56
C GLY A 177 10.94 -5.68 -8.68
N TYR A 178 11.43 -4.66 -7.97
CA TYR A 178 10.62 -3.75 -7.15
C TYR A 178 9.51 -3.08 -7.96
N TYR A 179 9.81 -2.62 -9.18
CA TYR A 179 8.83 -1.94 -10.04
C TYR A 179 7.99 -2.88 -10.91
N VAL A 180 8.42 -4.11 -11.16
CA VAL A 180 7.69 -5.06 -12.03
C VAL A 180 6.71 -5.94 -11.25
N ILE A 181 7.10 -6.43 -10.07
CA ILE A 181 6.31 -7.36 -9.27
C ILE A 181 6.17 -6.95 -7.80
N GLY A 182 6.93 -5.94 -7.37
CA GLY A 182 7.02 -5.52 -5.97
C GLY A 182 6.09 -4.36 -5.60
N PRO A 183 6.35 -3.77 -4.42
CA PRO A 183 5.56 -2.66 -3.91
C PRO A 183 5.59 -1.38 -4.77
N GLY A 184 6.61 -1.23 -5.62
CA GLY A 184 6.73 -0.13 -6.58
C GLY A 184 5.92 -0.30 -7.86
N PHE A 185 5.29 -1.46 -8.07
CA PHE A 185 4.50 -1.71 -9.29
C PHE A 185 3.46 -0.61 -9.51
N PRO A 186 3.46 0.04 -10.69
CA PRO A 186 2.72 1.28 -10.88
C PRO A 186 1.21 1.08 -11.01
N LEU A 187 0.75 -0.10 -11.45
CA LEU A 187 -0.67 -0.37 -11.57
C LEU A 187 -1.22 -0.95 -10.27
N ASP A 188 -2.33 -0.43 -9.83
CA ASP A 188 -3.01 -0.83 -8.60
C ASP A 188 -4.45 -1.25 -8.91
N PHE A 189 -4.66 -2.55 -9.11
CA PHE A 189 -5.98 -3.14 -9.29
C PHE A 189 -6.41 -3.85 -8.02
N GLN A 190 -7.63 -3.56 -7.55
CA GLN A 190 -8.14 -4.07 -6.29
C GLN A 190 -9.61 -4.44 -6.38
N LEU A 191 -9.95 -5.52 -5.68
CA LEU A 191 -11.32 -5.90 -5.36
C LEU A 191 -11.49 -5.89 -3.85
N LYS A 192 -12.54 -5.24 -3.36
CA LYS A 192 -12.81 -5.07 -1.92
C LYS A 192 -14.26 -5.36 -1.62
N PHE A 193 -14.49 -5.90 -0.43
CA PHE A 193 -15.80 -6.19 0.12
C PHE A 193 -15.85 -5.66 1.55
N GLY A 194 -17.03 -5.25 2.00
CA GLY A 194 -17.16 -4.72 3.35
C GLY A 194 -18.57 -4.28 3.69
N TYR A 195 -18.65 -3.31 4.58
CA TYR A 195 -19.91 -2.82 5.13
C TYR A 195 -19.88 -1.29 5.30
N SER A 196 -21.01 -0.65 4.97
CA SER A 196 -21.29 0.77 5.20
C SER A 196 -22.24 0.94 6.39
N PHE A 197 -21.97 1.93 7.26
CA PHE A 197 -22.70 2.18 8.50
C PHE A 197 -22.74 3.65 8.87
#